data_21e5b915c00648ef2b2ded4f4075291d
#
_entry.id   21e5b915c00648ef2b2ded4f4075291d
#
_cell.length_a   1.000
_cell.length_b   1.000
_cell.length_c   1.000
_cell.angle_alpha   90.00
_cell.angle_beta   90.00
_cell.angle_gamma   90.00
#
_symmetry.space_group_name_H-M   'P 1'
#
loop_
_entity.id
_entity.type
_entity.pdbx_description
1 polymer ?
#
loop_
_entity_poly.entity_id
_entity_poly.type
_entity_poly.pdbx_seq_one_letter_code
_entity_poly.pdbx_strand_id
1 'polypeptide(L)'
;VPIGMSLIALPLLCQYFFYWNMLSILLTALFSMLFEMLLFPLLTTYLFAVLFGFVPMIGLLTTVGEGLLSGVSRVLTFCQQLSFTKFTLGIWDKWEVVLYLMILIAIGILFERRRMTMKKGVLSILAILALLIEVPYHWGTELVMVDVGQGDSILLLAPGWNQATLIDTGGLSDFKQKEAWRHRKKKDQGITTVVPALEAEGLSELSQVMLSHGDEDHVGNLKAIAKHLTIHQLIIGKGMEKIPLMQEMKKKYPKIQWRLVLSGDDWKWNETKWKVLWPKDLSHAENEDSILALVTVMRQTILLTGD
;
A
#
# COMPACT_ATOMS: atom_id res chain seq x y z
N VAL A 1 16.81 -23.23 -5.28
CA VAL A 1 15.54 -23.50 -4.56
C VAL A 1 14.86 -22.19 -4.11
N PRO A 2 15.48 -21.23 -3.39
CA PRO A 2 14.78 -20.02 -2.89
C PRO A 2 14.12 -19.17 -3.96
N ILE A 3 14.79 -18.95 -5.09
CA ILE A 3 14.24 -18.17 -6.22
C ILE A 3 12.96 -18.83 -6.77
N GLY A 4 13.00 -20.15 -7.01
CA GLY A 4 11.83 -20.87 -7.51
C GLY A 4 10.65 -20.81 -6.54
N MET A 5 10.90 -20.96 -5.25
CA MET A 5 9.87 -20.86 -4.21
C MET A 5 9.26 -19.45 -4.16
N SER A 6 10.09 -18.40 -4.24
CA SER A 6 9.61 -17.01 -4.26
C SER A 6 8.76 -16.71 -5.50
N LEU A 7 9.14 -17.24 -6.66
CA LEU A 7 8.35 -17.06 -7.89
C LEU A 7 7.01 -17.82 -7.82
N ILE A 8 6.99 -19.06 -7.33
CA ILE A 8 5.75 -19.83 -7.18
C ILE A 8 4.80 -19.15 -6.18
N ALA A 9 5.34 -18.58 -5.10
CA ALA A 9 4.55 -17.93 -4.07
C ALA A 9 4.05 -16.52 -4.48
N LEU A 10 4.57 -15.93 -5.58
CA LEU A 10 4.28 -14.56 -5.97
C LEU A 10 2.77 -14.26 -6.09
N PRO A 11 1.95 -15.05 -6.80
CA PRO A 11 0.51 -14.77 -6.90
C PRO A 11 -0.19 -14.79 -5.53
N LEU A 12 0.23 -15.70 -4.66
CA LEU A 12 -0.30 -15.78 -3.29
C LEU A 12 0.10 -14.55 -2.47
N LEU A 13 1.33 -14.08 -2.59
CA LEU A 13 1.80 -12.86 -1.93
C LEU A 13 1.03 -11.64 -2.42
N CYS A 14 0.78 -11.52 -3.72
CA CYS A 14 -0.02 -10.44 -4.30
C CYS A 14 -1.47 -10.49 -3.81
N GLN A 15 -2.07 -11.69 -3.68
CA GLN A 15 -3.44 -11.85 -3.20
C GLN A 15 -3.65 -11.39 -1.75
N TYR A 16 -2.63 -11.52 -0.89
CA TYR A 16 -2.76 -11.22 0.54
C TYR A 16 -2.03 -9.95 0.98
N PHE A 17 -0.95 -9.57 0.28
CA PHE A 17 -0.10 -8.45 0.65
C PHE A 17 -0.06 -7.35 -0.42
N PHE A 18 -0.57 -7.60 -1.63
CA PHE A 18 -0.70 -6.65 -2.75
C PHE A 18 0.62 -6.17 -3.34
N TYR A 19 1.75 -6.58 -2.80
CA TYR A 19 3.06 -6.21 -3.28
C TYR A 19 4.07 -7.35 -3.20
N TRP A 20 5.12 -7.21 -3.98
CA TRP A 20 6.30 -8.06 -3.93
C TRP A 20 7.53 -7.23 -3.58
N ASN A 21 8.40 -7.75 -2.71
CA ASN A 21 9.66 -7.11 -2.37
C ASN A 21 10.82 -7.91 -2.99
N MET A 22 11.60 -7.26 -3.85
CA MET A 22 12.73 -7.88 -4.54
C MET A 22 13.79 -8.44 -3.58
N LEU A 23 13.98 -7.78 -2.43
CA LEU A 23 14.89 -8.25 -1.39
C LEU A 23 14.44 -9.56 -0.75
N SER A 24 13.16 -9.94 -0.86
CA SER A 24 12.65 -11.19 -0.28
C SER A 24 13.40 -12.41 -0.78
N ILE A 25 13.83 -12.44 -2.04
CA ILE A 25 14.61 -13.54 -2.63
C ILE A 25 15.95 -13.69 -1.90
N LEU A 26 16.67 -12.58 -1.74
CA LEU A 26 17.97 -12.56 -1.07
C LEU A 26 17.83 -12.88 0.42
N LEU A 27 16.85 -12.25 1.08
CA LEU A 27 16.60 -12.47 2.50
C LEU A 27 16.15 -13.91 2.79
N THR A 28 15.31 -14.49 1.93
CA THR A 28 14.89 -15.89 2.07
C THR A 28 16.09 -16.83 1.98
N ALA A 29 17.01 -16.61 1.03
CA ALA A 29 18.23 -17.42 0.90
C ALA A 29 19.14 -17.27 2.14
N LEU A 30 19.33 -16.04 2.63
CA LEU A 30 20.15 -15.74 3.80
C LEU A 30 19.54 -16.34 5.08
N PHE A 31 18.25 -16.12 5.30
CA PHE A 31 17.58 -16.58 6.52
C PHE A 31 17.32 -18.08 6.54
N SER A 32 17.12 -18.75 5.38
CA SER A 32 17.05 -20.22 5.36
C SER A 32 18.36 -20.84 5.83
N MET A 33 19.50 -20.31 5.36
CA MET A 33 20.81 -20.78 5.81
C MET A 33 21.03 -20.51 7.32
N LEU A 34 20.68 -19.30 7.78
CA LEU A 34 20.78 -18.94 9.20
C LEU A 34 19.88 -19.81 10.09
N PHE A 35 18.66 -20.10 9.62
CA PHE A 35 17.73 -20.97 10.33
C PHE A 35 18.27 -22.40 10.43
N GLU A 36 18.70 -23.00 9.32
CA GLU A 36 19.17 -24.38 9.29
C GLU A 36 20.47 -24.59 10.07
N MET A 37 21.43 -23.65 9.93
CA MET A 37 22.76 -23.81 10.52
C MET A 37 22.86 -23.30 11.96
N LEU A 38 22.02 -22.36 12.38
CA LEU A 38 22.16 -21.69 13.66
C LEU A 38 20.91 -21.79 14.54
N LEU A 39 19.75 -21.34 14.05
CA LEU A 39 18.55 -21.29 14.88
C LEU A 39 17.98 -22.66 15.18
N PHE A 40 17.94 -23.57 14.21
CA PHE A 40 17.42 -24.93 14.43
C PHE A 40 18.27 -25.72 15.42
N PRO A 41 19.62 -25.82 15.32
CA PRO A 41 20.46 -26.46 16.35
C PRO A 41 20.35 -25.78 17.72
N LEU A 42 20.26 -24.45 17.76
CA LEU A 42 20.11 -23.72 19.02
C LEU A 42 18.77 -24.03 19.70
N LEU A 43 17.67 -24.06 18.96
CA LEU A 43 16.35 -24.43 19.50
C LEU A 43 16.28 -25.88 19.95
N THR A 44 16.86 -26.79 19.19
CA THR A 44 16.91 -28.22 19.58
C THR A 44 17.75 -28.42 20.85
N THR A 45 18.93 -27.76 20.93
CA THR A 45 19.77 -27.81 22.13
C THR A 45 19.08 -27.20 23.34
N TYR A 46 18.36 -26.06 23.14
CA TYR A 46 17.55 -25.42 24.17
C TYR A 46 16.47 -26.36 24.70
N LEU A 47 15.74 -27.02 23.78
CA LEU A 47 14.71 -28.01 24.16
C LEU A 47 15.29 -29.14 25.02
N PHE A 48 16.44 -29.70 24.62
CA PHE A 48 17.12 -30.73 25.41
C PHE A 48 17.56 -30.20 26.79
N ALA A 49 18.11 -28.98 26.84
CA ALA A 49 18.51 -28.35 28.11
C ALA A 49 17.33 -28.20 29.07
N VAL A 50 16.14 -27.81 28.55
CA VAL A 50 14.92 -27.70 29.33
C VAL A 50 14.45 -29.08 29.81
N LEU A 51 14.41 -30.08 28.94
CA LEU A 51 13.96 -31.45 29.27
C LEU A 51 14.82 -32.10 30.34
N PHE A 52 16.13 -31.84 30.34
CA PHE A 52 17.07 -32.44 31.31
C PHE A 52 17.42 -31.52 32.49
N GLY A 53 16.79 -30.31 32.56
CA GLY A 53 16.96 -29.39 33.69
C GLY A 53 18.33 -28.71 33.77
N PHE A 54 19.06 -28.53 32.67
CA PHE A 54 20.34 -27.85 32.62
C PHE A 54 20.21 -26.31 32.71
N VAL A 55 19.91 -25.80 33.90
CA VAL A 55 19.60 -24.38 34.13
C VAL A 55 20.66 -23.40 33.60
N PRO A 56 21.99 -23.59 33.81
CA PRO A 56 22.98 -22.64 33.27
C PRO A 56 22.99 -22.60 31.75
N MET A 57 22.77 -23.72 31.08
CA MET A 57 22.74 -23.84 29.63
C MET A 57 21.49 -23.18 29.07
N ILE A 58 20.34 -23.30 29.73
CA ILE A 58 19.10 -22.63 29.38
C ILE A 58 19.33 -21.11 29.34
N GLY A 59 19.92 -20.52 30.40
CA GLY A 59 20.19 -19.08 30.46
C GLY A 59 21.11 -18.59 29.32
N LEU A 60 22.20 -19.34 29.06
CA LEU A 60 23.12 -19.02 27.95
C LEU A 60 22.41 -19.06 26.59
N LEU A 61 21.68 -20.15 26.29
CA LEU A 61 20.98 -20.32 25.02
C LEU A 61 19.88 -19.30 24.81
N THR A 62 19.17 -18.89 25.87
CA THR A 62 18.19 -17.80 25.81
C THR A 62 18.86 -16.50 25.42
N THR A 63 19.95 -16.12 26.08
CA THR A 63 20.68 -14.86 25.78
C THR A 63 21.21 -14.85 24.34
N VAL A 64 21.76 -15.96 23.87
CA VAL A 64 22.24 -16.09 22.48
C VAL A 64 21.07 -15.99 21.51
N GLY A 65 19.95 -16.69 21.78
CA GLY A 65 18.75 -16.68 20.94
C GLY A 65 18.13 -15.28 20.83
N GLU A 66 17.97 -14.56 21.93
CA GLU A 66 17.47 -13.19 21.96
C GLU A 66 18.39 -12.23 21.17
N GLY A 67 19.70 -12.39 21.32
CA GLY A 67 20.69 -11.61 20.56
C GLY A 67 20.55 -11.82 19.06
N LEU A 68 20.42 -13.08 18.61
CA LEU A 68 20.24 -13.44 17.21
C LEU A 68 18.91 -12.90 16.66
N LEU A 69 17.80 -13.09 17.36
CA LEU A 69 16.48 -12.58 16.96
C LEU A 69 16.46 -11.06 16.89
N SER A 70 17.12 -10.39 17.84
CA SER A 70 17.27 -8.92 17.81
C SER A 70 18.07 -8.47 16.58
N GLY A 71 19.16 -9.16 16.24
CA GLY A 71 19.95 -8.90 15.04
C GLY A 71 19.11 -9.07 13.76
N VAL A 72 18.39 -10.18 13.63
CA VAL A 72 17.47 -10.43 12.52
C VAL A 72 16.42 -9.34 12.40
N SER A 73 15.79 -8.97 13.52
CA SER A 73 14.76 -7.91 13.53
C SER A 73 15.32 -6.57 13.06
N ARG A 74 16.53 -6.19 13.46
CA ARG A 74 17.19 -4.95 13.00
C ARG A 74 17.43 -4.96 11.49
N VAL A 75 17.94 -6.09 10.95
CA VAL A 75 18.15 -6.23 9.50
C VAL A 75 16.84 -6.13 8.75
N LEU A 76 15.78 -6.81 9.20
CA LEU A 76 14.45 -6.74 8.58
C LEU A 76 13.88 -5.32 8.62
N THR A 77 13.97 -4.65 9.76
CA THR A 77 13.50 -3.26 9.90
C THR A 77 14.25 -2.31 8.97
N PHE A 78 15.56 -2.49 8.84
CA PHE A 78 16.35 -1.71 7.87
C PHE A 78 15.92 -1.99 6.43
N CYS A 79 15.74 -3.26 6.05
CA CYS A 79 15.29 -3.63 4.72
C CYS A 79 13.88 -3.10 4.37
N GLN A 80 12.99 -3.02 5.37
CA GLN A 80 11.65 -2.44 5.18
C GLN A 80 11.66 -0.95 4.86
N GLN A 81 12.72 -0.22 5.24
CA GLN A 81 12.88 1.20 4.93
C GLN A 81 13.32 1.45 3.48
N LEU A 82 13.74 0.41 2.75
CA LEU A 82 14.18 0.49 1.37
C LEU A 82 12.97 0.44 0.42
N SER A 83 12.27 1.55 0.29
CA SER A 83 11.02 1.66 -0.51
C SER A 83 11.19 1.28 -1.98
N PHE A 84 12.38 1.50 -2.57
CA PHE A 84 12.66 1.19 -3.98
C PHE A 84 12.65 -0.31 -4.31
N THR A 85 12.59 -1.19 -3.32
CA THR A 85 12.53 -2.65 -3.51
C THR A 85 11.12 -3.21 -3.48
N LYS A 86 10.13 -2.39 -3.14
CA LYS A 86 8.72 -2.76 -3.06
C LYS A 86 8.03 -2.46 -4.39
N PHE A 87 7.47 -3.50 -5.01
CA PHE A 87 6.66 -3.40 -6.22
C PHE A 87 5.21 -3.71 -5.85
N THR A 88 4.35 -2.70 -5.92
CA THR A 88 2.92 -2.87 -5.71
C THR A 88 2.32 -3.45 -6.99
N LEU A 89 1.77 -4.64 -6.90
CA LEU A 89 1.26 -5.40 -8.04
C LEU A 89 -0.27 -5.58 -7.98
N GLY A 90 -0.89 -5.19 -6.86
CA GLY A 90 -2.33 -5.33 -6.68
C GLY A 90 -2.80 -6.77 -6.52
N ILE A 91 -4.12 -6.93 -6.59
CA ILE A 91 -4.77 -8.24 -6.61
C ILE A 91 -4.80 -8.74 -8.04
N TRP A 92 -4.35 -9.95 -8.24
CA TRP A 92 -4.35 -10.59 -9.56
C TRP A 92 -5.68 -11.27 -9.85
N ASP A 93 -6.15 -11.10 -11.06
CA ASP A 93 -7.30 -11.84 -11.56
C ASP A 93 -6.97 -13.32 -11.72
N LYS A 94 -7.99 -14.18 -11.64
CA LYS A 94 -7.81 -15.64 -11.75
C LYS A 94 -7.11 -16.06 -13.04
N TRP A 95 -7.40 -15.38 -14.16
CA TRP A 95 -6.77 -15.69 -15.45
C TRP A 95 -5.30 -15.29 -15.49
N GLU A 96 -4.91 -14.21 -14.82
CA GLU A 96 -3.51 -13.75 -14.69
C GLU A 96 -2.69 -14.76 -13.88
N VAL A 97 -3.23 -15.22 -12.75
CA VAL A 97 -2.63 -16.27 -11.94
C VAL A 97 -2.43 -17.55 -12.77
N VAL A 98 -3.44 -17.98 -13.51
CA VAL A 98 -3.36 -19.18 -14.35
C VAL A 98 -2.31 -19.00 -15.44
N LEU A 99 -2.31 -17.87 -16.14
CA LEU A 99 -1.32 -17.56 -17.18
C LEU A 99 0.09 -17.55 -16.62
N TYR A 100 0.30 -16.90 -15.48
CA TYR A 100 1.60 -16.87 -14.81
C TYR A 100 2.11 -18.27 -14.44
N LEU A 101 1.25 -19.09 -13.82
CA LEU A 101 1.61 -20.46 -13.47
C LEU A 101 1.90 -21.33 -14.69
N MET A 102 1.16 -21.17 -15.79
CA MET A 102 1.44 -21.85 -17.05
C MET A 102 2.81 -21.47 -17.60
N ILE A 103 3.17 -20.18 -17.55
CA ILE A 103 4.51 -19.71 -17.98
C ILE A 103 5.60 -20.35 -17.11
N LEU A 104 5.41 -20.36 -15.78
CA LEU A 104 6.39 -20.99 -14.87
C LEU A 104 6.55 -22.50 -15.12
N ILE A 105 5.46 -23.22 -15.34
CA ILE A 105 5.48 -24.66 -15.65
C ILE A 105 6.21 -24.88 -16.98
N ALA A 106 5.93 -24.08 -18.00
CA ALA A 106 6.59 -24.17 -19.30
C ALA A 106 8.11 -23.95 -19.16
N ILE A 107 8.52 -22.95 -18.38
CA ILE A 107 9.93 -22.69 -18.05
C ILE A 107 10.56 -23.90 -17.36
N GLY A 108 9.89 -24.46 -16.35
CA GLY A 108 10.36 -25.65 -15.63
C GLY A 108 10.57 -26.86 -16.55
N ILE A 109 9.60 -27.16 -17.42
CA ILE A 109 9.70 -28.25 -18.40
C ILE A 109 10.85 -28.03 -19.38
N LEU A 110 11.02 -26.81 -19.90
CA LEU A 110 12.10 -26.47 -20.81
C LEU A 110 13.47 -26.63 -20.14
N PHE A 111 13.56 -26.24 -18.87
CA PHE A 111 14.77 -26.37 -18.07
C PHE A 111 15.11 -27.85 -17.79
N GLU A 112 14.15 -28.64 -17.31
CA GLU A 112 14.32 -30.05 -17.02
C GLU A 112 14.75 -30.86 -18.24
N ARG A 113 14.11 -30.61 -19.38
CA ARG A 113 14.46 -31.27 -20.65
C ARG A 113 15.76 -30.76 -21.29
N ARG A 114 16.52 -29.91 -20.61
CA ARG A 114 17.74 -29.24 -21.14
C ARG A 114 17.53 -28.56 -22.51
N ARG A 115 16.28 -28.16 -22.79
CA ARG A 115 15.90 -27.47 -24.05
C ARG A 115 15.86 -25.94 -23.90
N MET A 116 16.26 -25.42 -22.74
CA MET A 116 16.35 -24.00 -22.50
C MET A 116 17.53 -23.42 -23.30
N THR A 117 17.20 -22.70 -24.35
CA THR A 117 18.18 -21.90 -25.11
C THR A 117 18.16 -20.47 -24.54
N MET A 118 19.22 -19.70 -24.77
CA MET A 118 19.31 -18.31 -24.36
C MET A 118 18.11 -17.49 -24.88
N LYS A 119 17.69 -17.71 -26.15
CA LYS A 119 16.51 -17.06 -26.74
C LYS A 119 15.21 -17.39 -25.96
N LYS A 120 14.99 -18.65 -25.61
CA LYS A 120 13.80 -19.09 -24.87
C LYS A 120 13.80 -18.55 -23.43
N GLY A 121 14.98 -18.51 -22.79
CA GLY A 121 15.13 -17.90 -21.47
C GLY A 121 14.78 -16.41 -21.48
N VAL A 122 15.31 -15.66 -22.42
CA VAL A 122 14.98 -14.24 -22.59
C VAL A 122 13.49 -14.03 -22.86
N LEU A 123 12.88 -14.82 -23.77
CA LEU A 123 11.45 -14.72 -24.07
C LEU A 123 10.59 -15.02 -22.83
N SER A 124 10.97 -16.01 -22.03
CA SER A 124 10.26 -16.35 -20.79
C SER A 124 10.32 -15.22 -19.75
N ILE A 125 11.49 -14.60 -19.59
CA ILE A 125 11.66 -13.43 -18.70
C ILE A 125 10.81 -12.27 -19.20
N LEU A 126 10.86 -11.99 -20.53
CA LEU A 126 10.04 -10.92 -21.12
C LEU A 126 8.54 -11.17 -20.95
N ALA A 127 8.07 -12.42 -21.05
CA ALA A 127 6.66 -12.77 -20.85
C ALA A 127 6.23 -12.54 -19.39
N ILE A 128 7.07 -12.92 -18.42
CA ILE A 128 6.78 -12.64 -16.99
C ILE A 128 6.79 -11.14 -16.73
N LEU A 129 7.79 -10.40 -17.24
CA LEU A 129 7.87 -8.96 -17.06
C LEU A 129 6.67 -8.24 -17.69
N ALA A 130 6.25 -8.66 -18.90
CA ALA A 130 5.05 -8.09 -19.53
C ALA A 130 3.81 -8.28 -18.68
N LEU A 131 3.61 -9.48 -18.11
CA LEU A 131 2.49 -9.73 -17.20
C LEU A 131 2.57 -8.88 -15.92
N LEU A 132 3.76 -8.79 -15.30
CA LEU A 132 3.94 -7.98 -14.10
C LEU A 132 3.73 -6.48 -14.34
N ILE A 133 3.92 -6.00 -15.56
CA ILE A 133 3.68 -4.62 -15.95
C ILE A 133 2.18 -4.42 -16.25
N GLU A 134 1.52 -5.41 -16.83
CA GLU A 134 0.13 -5.31 -17.23
C GLU A 134 -0.84 -5.37 -16.04
N VAL A 135 -0.59 -6.23 -15.05
CA VAL A 135 -1.47 -6.42 -13.90
C VAL A 135 -1.84 -5.10 -13.18
N PRO A 136 -0.91 -4.20 -12.80
CA PRO A 136 -1.27 -2.95 -12.14
C PRO A 136 -1.74 -1.86 -13.10
N TYR A 137 -1.99 -2.16 -14.37
CA TYR A 137 -2.45 -1.19 -15.37
C TYR A 137 -3.98 -1.17 -15.47
N HIS A 138 -4.56 -0.02 -15.17
CA HIS A 138 -6.01 0.18 -15.34
C HIS A 138 -6.33 0.54 -16.80
N TRP A 139 -7.21 -0.24 -17.41
CA TRP A 139 -7.63 -0.06 -18.81
C TRP A 139 -8.84 0.86 -18.95
N GLY A 140 -9.60 1.04 -17.88
CA GLY A 140 -10.81 1.84 -17.84
C GLY A 140 -10.81 2.86 -16.72
N THR A 141 -11.90 3.63 -16.65
CA THR A 141 -12.16 4.49 -15.50
C THR A 141 -13.16 3.80 -14.59
N GLU A 142 -12.79 3.66 -13.33
CA GLU A 142 -13.56 2.97 -12.30
C GLU A 142 -13.72 3.85 -11.07
N LEU A 143 -14.82 3.69 -10.37
CA LEU A 143 -15.09 4.34 -9.10
C LEU A 143 -15.23 3.26 -8.04
N VAL A 144 -14.32 3.28 -7.07
CA VAL A 144 -14.26 2.30 -5.98
C VAL A 144 -14.58 3.00 -4.67
N MET A 145 -15.60 2.50 -3.97
CA MET A 145 -15.90 2.95 -2.61
C MET A 145 -15.06 2.17 -1.62
N VAL A 146 -14.19 2.85 -0.89
CA VAL A 146 -13.36 2.21 0.13
C VAL A 146 -14.16 2.12 1.43
N ASP A 147 -14.37 0.91 1.94
CA ASP A 147 -15.09 0.69 3.21
C ASP A 147 -14.22 1.14 4.40
N VAL A 148 -14.38 2.38 4.79
CA VAL A 148 -13.70 2.99 5.94
C VAL A 148 -14.56 2.96 7.21
N GLY A 149 -15.77 2.39 7.14
CA GLY A 149 -16.70 2.25 8.25
C GLY A 149 -17.35 3.56 8.71
N GLN A 150 -16.59 4.64 8.87
CA GLN A 150 -17.09 6.00 9.16
C GLN A 150 -16.42 7.00 8.21
N GLY A 151 -17.19 8.01 7.78
CA GLY A 151 -16.76 9.00 6.80
C GLY A 151 -16.66 8.44 5.40
N ASP A 152 -16.14 9.24 4.49
CA ASP A 152 -16.07 8.95 3.06
C ASP A 152 -14.64 8.65 2.61
N SER A 153 -14.53 7.73 1.65
CA SER A 153 -13.29 7.48 0.93
C SER A 153 -13.62 6.87 -0.42
N ILE A 154 -13.48 7.66 -1.48
CA ILE A 154 -13.84 7.27 -2.84
C ILE A 154 -12.60 7.32 -3.70
N LEU A 155 -12.28 6.21 -4.36
CA LEU A 155 -11.16 6.10 -5.28
C LEU A 155 -11.66 6.16 -6.72
N LEU A 156 -11.23 7.16 -7.46
CA LEU A 156 -11.43 7.28 -8.89
C LEU A 156 -10.17 6.84 -9.62
N LEU A 157 -10.22 5.68 -10.26
CA LEU A 157 -9.17 5.14 -11.11
C LEU A 157 -9.33 5.65 -12.54
N ALA A 158 -8.24 5.99 -13.19
CA ALA A 158 -8.21 6.36 -14.60
C ALA A 158 -7.21 5.46 -15.35
N PRO A 159 -7.33 5.34 -16.70
CA PRO A 159 -6.41 4.51 -17.47
C PRO A 159 -4.94 4.87 -17.23
N GLY A 160 -4.12 3.87 -16.98
CA GLY A 160 -2.68 4.01 -16.74
C GLY A 160 -2.22 3.43 -15.40
N TRP A 161 -0.91 3.54 -15.16
CA TRP A 161 -0.31 3.15 -13.88
C TRP A 161 -0.40 4.31 -12.89
N ASN A 162 -0.83 4.03 -11.66
CA ASN A 162 -0.92 5.01 -10.58
C ASN A 162 -1.77 6.25 -10.94
N GLN A 163 -2.70 6.09 -11.90
CA GLN A 163 -3.59 7.18 -12.31
C GLN A 163 -4.87 7.14 -11.45
N ALA A 164 -4.74 7.65 -10.22
CA ALA A 164 -5.82 7.61 -9.25
C ALA A 164 -6.01 8.95 -8.56
N THR A 165 -7.27 9.30 -8.32
CA THR A 165 -7.69 10.39 -7.42
C THR A 165 -8.42 9.77 -6.24
N LEU A 166 -7.92 10.01 -5.04
CA LEU A 166 -8.63 9.66 -3.81
C LEU A 166 -9.42 10.89 -3.35
N ILE A 167 -10.72 10.70 -3.15
CA ILE A 167 -11.65 11.73 -2.68
C ILE A 167 -11.99 11.35 -1.24
N ASP A 168 -11.60 12.19 -0.33
CA ASP A 168 -11.57 11.96 1.11
C ASP A 168 -10.78 10.70 1.53
N THR A 169 -10.39 10.65 2.76
CA THR A 169 -9.49 9.60 3.24
C THR A 169 -10.12 8.72 4.31
N GLY A 170 -11.34 9.05 4.74
CA GLY A 170 -11.92 8.48 5.94
C GLY A 170 -11.16 8.88 7.20
N GLY A 171 -11.59 8.37 8.31
CA GLY A 171 -10.96 8.56 9.61
C GLY A 171 -11.89 8.13 10.72
N LEU A 172 -11.35 7.85 11.89
CA LEU A 172 -12.13 7.51 13.06
C LEU A 172 -12.19 8.73 13.96
N SER A 173 -13.35 9.34 14.06
CA SER A 173 -13.61 10.40 15.03
C SER A 173 -13.24 9.95 16.44
N ASP A 174 -12.45 10.75 17.12
CA ASP A 174 -11.95 10.43 18.45
C ASP A 174 -13.05 10.73 19.49
N PHE A 175 -14.01 9.81 19.62
CA PHE A 175 -14.87 9.83 20.79
C PHE A 175 -13.99 9.59 22.03
N LYS A 176 -13.60 10.66 22.71
CA LYS A 176 -12.84 10.62 23.96
C LYS A 176 -13.60 9.76 24.97
N GLN A 177 -13.26 8.50 25.05
CA GLN A 177 -13.77 7.63 26.10
C GLN A 177 -13.19 8.14 27.41
N LYS A 178 -14.05 8.57 28.33
CA LYS A 178 -13.66 9.18 29.60
C LYS A 178 -12.91 8.23 30.55
N GLU A 179 -12.94 6.93 30.28
CA GLU A 179 -12.40 5.91 31.18
C GLU A 179 -11.16 5.26 30.61
N ALA A 180 -10.01 5.39 31.31
CA ALA A 180 -8.70 4.91 30.86
C ALA A 180 -8.65 3.40 30.49
N TRP A 181 -9.44 2.57 31.15
CA TRP A 181 -9.50 1.12 30.91
C TRP A 181 -10.20 0.76 29.58
N ARG A 182 -10.97 1.68 28.99
CA ARG A 182 -11.61 1.52 27.67
C ARG A 182 -10.71 1.92 26.52
N HIS A 183 -9.55 2.54 26.80
CA HIS A 183 -8.58 2.90 25.75
C HIS A 183 -7.94 1.63 25.17
N ARG A 184 -8.59 1.02 24.19
CA ARG A 184 -7.90 0.05 23.33
C ARG A 184 -6.91 0.81 22.46
N LYS A 185 -5.71 0.23 22.20
CA LYS A 185 -4.84 0.75 21.13
C LYS A 185 -5.66 0.75 19.85
N LYS A 186 -6.08 1.93 19.40
CA LYS A 186 -6.76 2.07 18.11
C LYS A 186 -5.78 1.59 17.06
N LYS A 187 -6.21 0.66 16.23
CA LYS A 187 -5.49 0.35 15.00
C LYS A 187 -5.63 1.57 14.11
N ASP A 188 -4.52 2.03 13.55
CA ASP A 188 -4.52 3.10 12.56
C ASP A 188 -5.29 2.60 11.32
N GLN A 189 -6.50 3.13 11.10
CA GLN A 189 -7.38 2.73 10.01
C GLN A 189 -6.74 3.03 8.66
N GLY A 190 -6.00 4.10 8.54
CA GLY A 190 -5.26 4.41 7.33
C GLY A 190 -4.31 3.28 6.94
N ILE A 191 -3.60 2.71 7.92
CA ILE A 191 -2.64 1.61 7.70
C ILE A 191 -3.35 0.27 7.52
N THR A 192 -4.47 0.02 8.22
CA THR A 192 -5.09 -1.31 8.22
C THR A 192 -6.19 -1.48 7.17
N THR A 193 -6.71 -0.39 6.61
CA THR A 193 -7.85 -0.41 5.69
C THR A 193 -7.55 0.37 4.41
N VAL A 194 -7.26 1.68 4.50
CA VAL A 194 -7.16 2.53 3.31
C VAL A 194 -5.92 2.21 2.49
N VAL A 195 -4.74 2.17 3.11
CA VAL A 195 -3.49 1.85 2.40
C VAL A 195 -3.57 0.46 1.74
N PRO A 196 -4.00 -0.62 2.42
CA PRO A 196 -4.20 -1.91 1.76
C PRO A 196 -5.21 -1.89 0.62
N ALA A 197 -6.31 -1.13 0.73
CA ALA A 197 -7.27 -1.00 -0.37
C ALA A 197 -6.64 -0.33 -1.61
N LEU A 198 -5.84 0.73 -1.42
CA LEU A 198 -5.11 1.37 -2.51
C LEU A 198 -4.05 0.44 -3.12
N GLU A 199 -3.31 -0.29 -2.28
CA GLU A 199 -2.32 -1.26 -2.75
C GLU A 199 -2.96 -2.46 -3.46
N ALA A 200 -4.18 -2.85 -3.08
CA ALA A 200 -4.95 -3.90 -3.75
C ALA A 200 -5.28 -3.54 -5.20
N GLU A 201 -5.51 -2.24 -5.47
CA GLU A 201 -5.66 -1.69 -6.83
C GLU A 201 -4.31 -1.46 -7.55
N GLY A 202 -3.21 -1.99 -7.03
CA GLY A 202 -1.88 -1.86 -7.64
C GLY A 202 -1.25 -0.47 -7.51
N LEU A 203 -1.78 0.40 -6.64
CA LEU A 203 -1.30 1.77 -6.50
C LEU A 203 -0.12 1.85 -5.53
N SER A 204 0.95 2.48 -5.96
CA SER A 204 2.08 2.92 -5.12
C SER A 204 2.13 4.44 -4.95
N GLU A 205 1.38 5.15 -5.80
CA GLU A 205 1.30 6.60 -5.84
C GLU A 205 -0.14 7.04 -6.11
N LEU A 206 -0.49 8.24 -5.67
CA LEU A 206 -1.76 8.89 -5.97
C LEU A 206 -1.47 10.16 -6.78
N SER A 207 -2.05 10.26 -7.96
CA SER A 207 -1.94 11.47 -8.77
C SER A 207 -2.57 12.66 -8.06
N GLN A 208 -3.71 12.45 -7.42
CA GLN A 208 -4.43 13.48 -6.69
C GLN A 208 -5.09 12.90 -5.43
N VAL A 209 -5.15 13.72 -4.39
CA VAL A 209 -6.03 13.53 -3.23
C VAL A 209 -6.88 14.78 -3.11
N MET A 210 -8.19 14.64 -3.12
CA MET A 210 -9.13 15.73 -2.88
C MET A 210 -9.76 15.54 -1.51
N LEU A 211 -9.79 16.59 -0.70
CA LEU A 211 -10.45 16.57 0.60
C LEU A 211 -11.62 17.54 0.55
N SER A 212 -12.80 17.04 0.85
CA SER A 212 -14.04 17.81 0.81
C SER A 212 -14.05 18.92 1.85
N HIS A 213 -13.74 18.57 3.11
CA HIS A 213 -13.65 19.47 4.25
C HIS A 213 -12.65 18.96 5.30
N GLY A 214 -12.62 19.55 6.51
CA GLY A 214 -11.56 19.34 7.49
C GLY A 214 -11.85 18.33 8.60
N ASP A 215 -13.00 17.69 8.61
CA ASP A 215 -13.40 16.79 9.69
C ASP A 215 -12.59 15.48 9.71
N GLU A 216 -12.39 14.92 10.88
CA GLU A 216 -11.50 13.77 11.11
C GLU A 216 -11.91 12.54 10.30
N ASP A 217 -13.19 12.34 10.06
CA ASP A 217 -13.74 11.23 9.26
C ASP A 217 -13.57 11.41 7.75
N HIS A 218 -13.06 12.57 7.30
CA HIS A 218 -12.68 12.82 5.91
C HIS A 218 -11.17 12.96 5.73
N VAL A 219 -10.46 13.53 6.70
CA VAL A 219 -9.02 13.80 6.56
C VAL A 219 -8.14 12.93 7.46
N GLY A 220 -8.71 12.14 8.36
CA GLY A 220 -7.99 11.47 9.46
C GLY A 220 -6.91 10.51 8.99
N ASN A 221 -7.11 9.83 7.86
CA ASN A 221 -6.15 8.86 7.34
C ASN A 221 -5.09 9.48 6.39
N LEU A 222 -5.15 10.77 6.09
CA LEU A 222 -4.23 11.43 5.15
C LEU A 222 -2.76 11.24 5.52
N LYS A 223 -2.41 11.34 6.82
CA LYS A 223 -1.03 11.15 7.28
C LYS A 223 -0.51 9.73 7.05
N ALA A 224 -1.37 8.75 7.28
CA ALA A 224 -1.03 7.34 7.06
C ALA A 224 -0.80 7.08 5.57
N ILE A 225 -1.69 7.59 4.71
CA ILE A 225 -1.57 7.47 3.25
C ILE A 225 -0.27 8.12 2.77
N ALA A 226 -0.01 9.38 3.14
CA ALA A 226 1.20 10.11 2.73
C ALA A 226 2.51 9.50 3.24
N LYS A 227 2.46 8.65 4.27
CA LYS A 227 3.62 7.89 4.76
C LYS A 227 3.91 6.67 3.89
N HIS A 228 2.89 6.07 3.30
CA HIS A 228 2.99 4.79 2.57
C HIS A 228 2.96 4.95 1.06
N LEU A 229 2.22 5.93 0.53
CA LEU A 229 2.10 6.23 -0.89
C LEU A 229 2.61 7.65 -1.19
N THR A 230 3.17 7.83 -2.38
CA THR A 230 3.51 9.17 -2.87
C THR A 230 2.25 9.90 -3.31
N ILE A 231 1.99 11.10 -2.76
CA ILE A 231 0.90 11.97 -3.19
C ILE A 231 1.50 13.08 -4.05
N HIS A 232 1.06 13.20 -5.31
CA HIS A 232 1.56 14.24 -6.20
C HIS A 232 0.85 15.58 -6.01
N GLN A 233 -0.47 15.56 -5.89
CA GLN A 233 -1.27 16.78 -5.71
C GLN A 233 -2.31 16.61 -4.60
N LEU A 234 -2.47 17.64 -3.78
CA LEU A 234 -3.53 17.75 -2.78
C LEU A 234 -4.46 18.89 -3.17
N ILE A 235 -5.76 18.58 -3.31
CA ILE A 235 -6.82 19.50 -3.69
C ILE A 235 -7.70 19.74 -2.47
N ILE A 236 -7.83 21.00 -2.08
CA ILE A 236 -8.61 21.41 -0.90
C ILE A 236 -9.33 22.73 -1.18
N GLY A 237 -10.39 23.00 -0.44
CA GLY A 237 -11.05 24.31 -0.45
C GLY A 237 -10.10 25.42 0.00
N LYS A 238 -10.11 26.55 -0.68
CA LYS A 238 -9.28 27.71 -0.35
C LYS A 238 -9.63 28.22 1.05
N GLY A 239 -8.66 28.25 1.95
CA GLY A 239 -8.82 28.56 3.39
C GLY A 239 -8.51 27.35 4.28
N MET A 240 -8.79 26.14 3.80
CA MET A 240 -8.53 24.89 4.52
C MET A 240 -7.02 24.65 4.77
N GLU A 241 -6.13 25.26 3.98
CA GLU A 241 -4.68 25.20 4.18
C GLU A 241 -4.20 25.74 5.53
N LYS A 242 -5.08 26.47 6.24
CA LYS A 242 -4.77 27.06 7.55
C LYS A 242 -4.94 26.09 8.73
N ILE A 243 -5.67 25.00 8.54
CA ILE A 243 -5.85 24.03 9.63
C ILE A 243 -4.53 23.34 10.00
N PRO A 244 -4.36 22.97 11.28
CA PRO A 244 -3.09 22.43 11.78
C PRO A 244 -2.58 21.22 11.00
N LEU A 245 -3.48 20.30 10.62
CA LEU A 245 -3.15 19.12 9.83
C LEU A 245 -2.49 19.49 8.50
N MET A 246 -3.08 20.46 7.76
CA MET A 246 -2.56 20.87 6.46
C MET A 246 -1.22 21.58 6.57
N GLN A 247 -1.02 22.37 7.62
CA GLN A 247 0.27 23.01 7.89
C GLN A 247 1.36 21.96 8.20
N GLU A 248 1.04 20.94 8.98
CA GLU A 248 1.94 19.82 9.24
C GLU A 248 2.27 19.05 7.95
N MET A 249 1.26 18.75 7.13
CA MET A 249 1.44 18.07 5.84
C MET A 249 2.36 18.87 4.91
N LYS A 250 2.15 20.18 4.80
CA LYS A 250 2.98 21.08 3.97
C LYS A 250 4.44 21.09 4.42
N LYS A 251 4.68 21.09 5.74
CA LYS A 251 6.03 21.06 6.32
C LYS A 251 6.71 19.71 6.10
N LYS A 252 5.97 18.61 6.28
CA LYS A 252 6.54 17.24 6.24
C LYS A 252 6.71 16.71 4.84
N TYR A 253 5.82 17.10 3.92
CA TYR A 253 5.78 16.62 2.53
C TYR A 253 5.84 17.80 1.54
N PRO A 254 6.98 18.53 1.45
CA PRO A 254 7.09 19.76 0.66
C PRO A 254 6.99 19.53 -0.86
N LYS A 255 7.08 18.28 -1.31
CA LYS A 255 6.97 17.92 -2.73
C LYS A 255 5.53 17.81 -3.23
N ILE A 256 4.55 17.72 -2.32
CA ILE A 256 3.14 17.68 -2.70
C ILE A 256 2.76 19.04 -3.30
N GLN A 257 2.16 19.01 -4.49
CA GLN A 257 1.59 20.21 -5.12
C GLN A 257 0.24 20.52 -4.49
N TRP A 258 -0.01 21.77 -4.15
CA TRP A 258 -1.26 22.20 -3.53
C TRP A 258 -2.12 22.91 -4.54
N ARG A 259 -3.37 22.47 -4.69
CA ARG A 259 -4.40 23.14 -5.46
C ARG A 259 -5.50 23.61 -4.52
N LEU A 260 -5.64 24.92 -4.37
CA LEU A 260 -6.70 25.55 -3.60
C LEU A 260 -7.83 25.90 -4.54
N VAL A 261 -9.04 25.41 -4.28
CA VAL A 261 -10.18 25.55 -5.20
C VAL A 261 -11.34 26.33 -4.58
N LEU A 262 -12.08 27.01 -5.46
CA LEU A 262 -13.34 27.69 -5.18
C LEU A 262 -14.35 27.38 -6.28
N SER A 263 -15.61 27.75 -6.03
CA SER A 263 -16.67 27.66 -7.03
C SER A 263 -16.31 28.38 -8.33
N GLY A 264 -16.46 27.70 -9.45
CA GLY A 264 -16.09 28.19 -10.77
C GLY A 264 -14.75 27.67 -11.27
N ASP A 265 -13.90 27.15 -10.40
CA ASP A 265 -12.66 26.50 -10.83
C ASP A 265 -12.95 25.22 -11.59
N ASP A 266 -12.22 25.02 -12.69
CA ASP A 266 -12.27 23.80 -13.48
C ASP A 266 -10.87 23.33 -13.88
N TRP A 267 -10.73 22.04 -14.10
CA TRP A 267 -9.52 21.44 -14.66
C TRP A 267 -9.82 20.10 -15.33
N LYS A 268 -8.91 19.70 -16.18
CA LYS A 268 -8.90 18.37 -16.77
C LYS A 268 -7.78 17.55 -16.17
N TRP A 269 -8.09 16.30 -15.80
CA TRP A 269 -7.11 15.32 -15.35
C TRP A 269 -7.40 14.00 -16.08
N ASN A 270 -6.45 13.56 -16.89
CA ASN A 270 -6.64 12.46 -17.84
C ASN A 270 -7.89 12.65 -18.67
N GLU A 271 -8.81 11.66 -18.66
CA GLU A 271 -10.08 11.71 -19.38
C GLU A 271 -11.21 12.35 -18.56
N THR A 272 -10.92 12.79 -17.34
CA THR A 272 -11.89 13.40 -16.44
C THR A 272 -11.87 14.92 -16.52
N LYS A 273 -13.04 15.53 -16.48
CA LYS A 273 -13.22 16.99 -16.34
C LYS A 273 -13.83 17.26 -14.99
N TRP A 274 -13.21 18.16 -14.26
CA TRP A 274 -13.60 18.56 -12.92
C TRP A 274 -14.13 19.98 -12.96
N LYS A 275 -15.23 20.24 -12.28
CA LYS A 275 -15.80 21.57 -12.09
C LYS A 275 -16.27 21.73 -10.67
N VAL A 276 -15.73 22.69 -9.96
CA VAL A 276 -16.11 23.01 -8.59
C VAL A 276 -17.35 23.88 -8.58
N LEU A 277 -18.35 23.49 -7.82
CA LEU A 277 -19.61 24.23 -7.66
C LEU A 277 -19.65 24.99 -6.33
N TRP A 278 -18.94 24.50 -5.31
CA TRP A 278 -18.89 25.05 -3.96
C TRP A 278 -17.52 24.73 -3.32
N PRO A 279 -16.97 25.51 -2.37
CA PRO A 279 -17.51 26.74 -1.78
C PRO A 279 -17.30 27.99 -2.66
N LYS A 280 -18.13 29.03 -2.48
CA LYS A 280 -17.97 30.32 -3.16
C LYS A 280 -16.94 31.21 -2.50
N ASP A 281 -16.83 31.11 -1.18
CA ASP A 281 -15.97 31.92 -0.33
C ASP A 281 -14.87 31.07 0.32
N LEU A 282 -14.05 31.72 1.16
CA LEU A 282 -12.99 31.01 1.88
C LEU A 282 -13.58 29.95 2.82
N SER A 283 -13.12 28.74 2.70
CA SER A 283 -13.51 27.61 3.55
C SER A 283 -12.95 27.78 4.96
N HIS A 284 -13.78 27.49 5.95
CA HIS A 284 -13.40 27.31 7.36
C HIS A 284 -13.10 25.85 7.70
N ALA A 285 -13.16 24.98 6.70
CA ALA A 285 -12.97 23.54 6.81
C ALA A 285 -14.07 22.79 7.56
N GLU A 286 -15.27 23.40 7.63
CA GLU A 286 -16.48 22.82 8.21
C GLU A 286 -17.33 22.13 7.13
N ASN A 287 -18.33 21.34 7.52
CA ASN A 287 -19.21 20.61 6.60
C ASN A 287 -19.91 21.54 5.59
N GLU A 288 -20.35 22.73 6.05
CA GLU A 288 -21.01 23.73 5.19
C GLU A 288 -20.12 24.24 4.04
N ASP A 289 -18.80 24.08 4.20
CA ASP A 289 -17.78 24.50 3.23
C ASP A 289 -17.23 23.31 2.41
N SER A 290 -17.88 22.15 2.47
CA SER A 290 -17.47 20.97 1.72
C SER A 290 -17.36 21.25 0.24
N ILE A 291 -16.32 20.73 -0.42
CA ILE A 291 -16.18 20.86 -1.86
C ILE A 291 -17.28 20.10 -2.57
N LEU A 292 -18.14 20.81 -3.27
CA LEU A 292 -19.07 20.25 -4.24
C LEU A 292 -18.42 20.27 -5.62
N ALA A 293 -18.26 19.12 -6.25
CA ALA A 293 -17.64 19.04 -7.56
C ALA A 293 -18.40 18.14 -8.52
N LEU A 294 -18.48 18.55 -9.78
CA LEU A 294 -18.90 17.70 -10.89
C LEU A 294 -17.67 17.08 -11.53
N VAL A 295 -17.67 15.76 -11.62
CA VAL A 295 -16.65 15.00 -12.32
C VAL A 295 -17.29 14.36 -13.55
N THR A 296 -16.88 14.79 -14.72
CA THR A 296 -17.35 14.21 -15.98
C THR A 296 -16.31 13.26 -16.54
N VAL A 297 -16.73 12.00 -16.71
CA VAL A 297 -15.93 10.90 -17.28
C VAL A 297 -16.63 10.41 -18.53
N MET A 298 -15.99 10.49 -19.68
CA MET A 298 -16.61 10.16 -20.98
C MET A 298 -17.93 10.91 -21.19
N ARG A 299 -19.08 10.24 -21.01
CA ARG A 299 -20.44 10.80 -21.17
C ARG A 299 -21.24 10.81 -19.87
N GLN A 300 -20.63 10.41 -18.77
CA GLN A 300 -21.27 10.37 -17.45
C GLN A 300 -20.75 11.50 -16.58
N THR A 301 -21.63 12.09 -15.80
CA THR A 301 -21.27 13.12 -14.83
C THR A 301 -21.68 12.66 -13.44
N ILE A 302 -20.73 12.70 -12.53
CA ILE A 302 -20.89 12.33 -11.14
C ILE A 302 -20.84 13.62 -10.32
N LEU A 303 -21.79 13.79 -9.41
CA LEU A 303 -21.78 14.85 -8.42
C LEU A 303 -21.15 14.30 -7.13
N LEU A 304 -20.09 14.94 -6.70
CA LEU A 304 -19.46 14.69 -5.40
C LEU A 304 -19.95 15.78 -4.45
N THR A 305 -20.63 15.40 -3.40
CA THR A 305 -21.32 16.36 -2.51
C THR A 305 -20.52 16.70 -1.26
N GLY A 306 -19.63 15.81 -0.80
CA GLY A 306 -19.18 15.86 0.59
C GLY A 306 -20.38 15.65 1.55
N ASP A 307 -20.27 16.15 2.75
CA ASP A 307 -21.36 16.12 3.75
C ASP A 307 -22.30 17.31 3.60
#